data_039046cc4faf44319ddacda67e14c6cd
#
_entry.id   039046cc4faf44319ddacda67e14c6cd
#
_cell.length_a   1.000
_cell.length_b   1.000
_cell.length_c   1.000
_cell.angle_alpha   90.00
_cell.angle_beta   90.00
_cell.angle_gamma   90.00
#
_symmetry.space_group_name_H-M   'P 1'
#
loop_
_entity.id
_entity.type
_entity.pdbx_description
1 polymer ?
#
loop_
_entity_poly.entity_id
_entity_poly.type
_entity_poly.pdbx_seq_one_letter_code
_entity_poly.pdbx_strand_id
1 'polypeptide(L)'
;MKYGYARVSTESQSLSTQLQLLKQVGVDEIFQEKYTGTTTKRPEFARLLAIVQPNDVIIVTKLDRFARNTGKALQVIQQLFENQVKINILNMGTIDDTPVGRLIFTVFSAFAQFERDMIVIRTQEGKSYARRHNPKYREGRPKIYSDEKIRQAYQLYHKGLTYRE
;
A
#
# COMPACT_ATOMS: atom_id res chain seq x y z
N MET A 1 -8.06 16.66 -17.94
CA MET A 1 -9.21 16.55 -17.00
C MET A 1 -8.72 16.53 -15.56
N LYS A 2 -9.60 16.79 -14.60
CA LYS A 2 -9.34 16.70 -13.15
C LYS A 2 -10.12 15.54 -12.55
N TYR A 3 -9.45 14.52 -12.12
CA TYR A 3 -10.06 13.34 -11.52
C TYR A 3 -9.90 13.34 -10.00
N GLY A 4 -11.01 13.23 -9.28
CA GLY A 4 -10.99 13.07 -7.83
C GLY A 4 -10.90 11.60 -7.43
N TYR A 5 -10.06 11.27 -6.47
CA TYR A 5 -10.07 9.93 -5.88
C TYR A 5 -10.32 9.98 -4.37
N ALA A 6 -11.35 9.26 -3.94
CA ALA A 6 -11.75 9.15 -2.54
C ALA A 6 -11.72 7.69 -2.09
N ARG A 7 -11.11 7.43 -0.92
CA ARG A 7 -11.06 6.10 -0.34
C ARG A 7 -11.55 6.13 1.11
N VAL A 8 -12.46 5.21 1.44
CA VAL A 8 -12.95 5.06 2.81
C VAL A 8 -12.75 3.65 3.31
N SER A 9 -12.48 3.55 4.60
CA SER A 9 -12.63 2.30 5.33
C SER A 9 -14.08 2.17 5.77
N THR A 10 -14.65 2.12 6.76
CA THR A 10 -16.02 1.76 7.14
C THR A 10 -16.94 2.94 7.52
N GLU A 11 -16.41 4.16 7.66
CA GLU A 11 -17.20 5.28 8.20
C GLU A 11 -17.74 6.20 7.08
N SER A 12 -19.06 6.33 7.04
CA SER A 12 -19.80 7.16 6.09
C SER A 12 -19.46 8.66 6.19
N GLN A 13 -19.17 9.17 7.38
CA GLN A 13 -18.84 10.59 7.58
C GLN A 13 -17.54 11.04 6.91
N SER A 14 -16.50 10.19 6.90
CA SER A 14 -15.23 10.57 6.26
C SER A 14 -15.30 10.58 4.73
N LEU A 15 -16.25 9.86 4.14
CA LEU A 15 -16.46 9.88 2.69
C LEU A 15 -17.15 11.17 2.25
N SER A 16 -18.23 11.57 2.91
CA SER A 16 -18.97 12.78 2.56
C SER A 16 -18.06 14.03 2.59
N THR A 17 -17.20 14.14 3.61
CA THR A 17 -16.22 15.22 3.71
C THR A 17 -15.22 15.20 2.55
N GLN A 18 -14.69 14.02 2.18
CA GLN A 18 -13.76 13.92 1.06
C GLN A 18 -14.43 14.31 -0.26
N LEU A 19 -15.66 13.83 -0.49
CA LEU A 19 -16.42 14.15 -1.70
C LEU A 19 -16.74 15.63 -1.79
N GLN A 20 -17.09 16.25 -0.67
CA GLN A 20 -17.36 17.70 -0.61
C GLN A 20 -16.11 18.50 -0.97
N LEU A 21 -14.95 18.17 -0.39
CA LEU A 21 -13.68 18.83 -0.70
C LEU A 21 -13.29 18.67 -2.18
N LEU A 22 -13.43 17.45 -2.73
CA LEU A 22 -13.13 17.19 -4.15
C LEU A 22 -14.07 17.99 -5.07
N LYS A 23 -15.36 18.06 -4.76
CA LYS A 23 -16.32 18.90 -5.52
C LYS A 23 -15.98 20.39 -5.44
N GLN A 24 -15.56 20.89 -4.28
CA GLN A 24 -15.18 22.31 -4.10
C GLN A 24 -13.98 22.72 -4.96
N VAL A 25 -13.04 21.79 -5.20
CA VAL A 25 -11.88 22.08 -6.07
C VAL A 25 -12.17 21.86 -7.56
N GLY A 26 -13.41 21.53 -7.92
CA GLY A 26 -13.86 21.44 -9.30
C GLY A 26 -13.26 20.26 -10.05
N VAL A 27 -13.41 19.04 -9.52
CA VAL A 27 -13.06 17.80 -10.25
C VAL A 27 -14.15 17.49 -11.28
N ASP A 28 -13.75 16.95 -12.43
CA ASP A 28 -14.65 16.58 -13.51
C ASP A 28 -15.34 15.22 -13.23
N GLU A 29 -14.60 14.26 -12.65
CA GLU A 29 -15.10 12.94 -12.30
C GLU A 29 -14.50 12.48 -10.96
N ILE A 30 -15.27 11.70 -10.16
CA ILE A 30 -14.84 11.19 -8.86
C ILE A 30 -14.89 9.67 -8.84
N PHE A 31 -13.74 9.05 -8.56
CA PHE A 31 -13.60 7.62 -8.31
C PHE A 31 -13.65 7.34 -6.81
N GLN A 32 -14.57 6.47 -6.39
CA GLN A 32 -14.82 6.18 -4.99
C GLN A 32 -14.48 4.72 -4.70
N GLU A 33 -13.58 4.49 -3.76
CA GLU A 33 -13.19 3.15 -3.32
C GLU A 33 -13.73 2.86 -1.93
N LYS A 34 -14.61 1.88 -1.80
CA LYS A 34 -15.02 1.39 -0.49
C LYS A 34 -14.11 0.24 -0.08
N TYR A 35 -13.34 0.47 0.97
CA TYR A 35 -12.34 -0.46 1.47
C TYR A 35 -12.85 -1.22 2.69
N THR A 36 -12.94 -2.54 2.59
CA THR A 36 -13.11 -3.43 3.75
C THR A 36 -11.73 -3.98 4.13
N GLY A 37 -11.42 -4.10 5.43
CA GLY A 37 -10.10 -4.48 5.93
C GLY A 37 -9.49 -5.76 5.34
N THR A 38 -10.32 -6.61 4.73
CA THR A 38 -9.95 -7.88 4.09
C THR A 38 -9.62 -7.76 2.60
N THR A 39 -10.08 -6.71 1.90
CA THR A 39 -9.92 -6.58 0.44
C THR A 39 -8.72 -5.69 0.10
N THR A 40 -7.73 -6.26 -0.59
CA THR A 40 -6.57 -5.51 -1.11
C THR A 40 -6.81 -4.94 -2.50
N LYS A 41 -7.88 -5.37 -3.18
CA LYS A 41 -8.22 -4.95 -4.53
C LYS A 41 -8.76 -3.52 -4.53
N ARG A 42 -8.33 -2.71 -5.50
CA ARG A 42 -8.71 -1.31 -5.69
C ARG A 42 -9.20 -1.13 -7.13
N PRO A 43 -10.38 -1.67 -7.49
CA PRO A 43 -10.86 -1.64 -8.86
C PRO A 43 -11.08 -0.22 -9.38
N GLU A 44 -11.62 0.69 -8.57
CA GLU A 44 -11.84 2.07 -8.99
C GLU A 44 -10.53 2.84 -9.16
N PHE A 45 -9.52 2.56 -8.33
CA PHE A 45 -8.19 3.14 -8.53
C PHE A 45 -7.52 2.60 -9.80
N ALA A 46 -7.62 1.30 -10.05
CA ALA A 46 -7.08 0.70 -11.27
C ALA A 46 -7.79 1.26 -12.53
N ARG A 47 -9.12 1.45 -12.47
CA ARG A 47 -9.90 2.08 -13.52
C ARG A 47 -9.45 3.53 -13.76
N LEU A 48 -9.24 4.31 -12.70
CA LEU A 48 -8.72 5.66 -12.80
C LEU A 48 -7.35 5.68 -13.52
N LEU A 49 -6.41 4.82 -13.08
CA LEU A 49 -5.08 4.74 -13.69
C LEU A 49 -5.10 4.31 -15.15
N ALA A 50 -6.13 3.56 -15.57
CA ALA A 50 -6.27 3.10 -16.96
C ALA A 50 -6.80 4.19 -17.91
N ILE A 51 -7.51 5.21 -17.41
CA ILE A 51 -8.13 6.23 -18.24
C ILE A 51 -7.39 7.56 -18.28
N VAL A 52 -6.53 7.85 -17.26
CA VAL A 52 -5.79 9.12 -17.21
C VAL A 52 -4.85 9.27 -18.39
N GLN A 53 -4.80 10.47 -18.92
CA GLN A 53 -3.99 10.85 -20.07
C GLN A 53 -2.94 11.90 -19.68
N PRO A 54 -1.90 12.11 -20.51
CA PRO A 54 -0.94 13.17 -20.30
C PRO A 54 -1.61 14.53 -20.07
N ASN A 55 -1.12 15.28 -19.09
CA ASN A 55 -1.64 16.57 -18.61
C ASN A 55 -2.92 16.50 -17.76
N ASP A 56 -3.47 15.32 -17.50
CA ASP A 56 -4.53 15.16 -16.52
C ASP A 56 -4.02 15.37 -15.08
N VAL A 57 -4.94 15.65 -14.17
CA VAL A 57 -4.65 15.88 -12.76
C VAL A 57 -5.47 14.92 -11.90
N ILE A 58 -4.80 14.11 -11.11
CA ILE A 58 -5.45 13.30 -10.07
C ILE A 58 -5.44 14.12 -8.76
N ILE A 59 -6.60 14.29 -8.16
CA ILE A 59 -6.76 15.06 -6.92
C ILE A 59 -7.20 14.13 -5.79
N VAL A 60 -6.47 14.17 -4.67
CA VAL A 60 -6.79 13.45 -3.44
C VAL A 60 -6.77 14.37 -2.24
N THR A 61 -7.55 14.09 -1.22
CA THR A 61 -7.59 14.93 -0.03
C THR A 61 -6.33 14.80 0.83
N LYS A 62 -5.75 13.59 0.90
CA LYS A 62 -4.53 13.26 1.67
C LYS A 62 -3.77 12.12 1.00
N LEU A 63 -2.46 12.04 1.24
CA LEU A 63 -1.60 11.00 0.67
C LEU A 63 -2.01 9.57 1.09
N ASP A 64 -2.47 9.37 2.32
CA ASP A 64 -2.92 8.07 2.83
C ASP A 64 -4.18 7.55 2.13
N ARG A 65 -4.93 8.41 1.45
CA ARG A 65 -6.03 8.01 0.56
C ARG A 65 -5.52 7.44 -0.74
N PHE A 66 -4.40 7.98 -1.24
CA PHE A 66 -3.78 7.54 -2.48
C PHE A 66 -3.13 6.15 -2.36
N ALA A 67 -2.37 5.89 -1.29
CA ALA A 67 -1.78 4.59 -1.03
C ALA A 67 -1.69 4.28 0.47
N ARG A 68 -1.55 2.99 0.81
CA ARG A 68 -1.49 2.49 2.19
C ARG A 68 -0.17 2.74 2.88
N ASN A 69 0.91 2.79 2.13
CA ASN A 69 2.23 3.10 2.64
C ASN A 69 2.92 4.03 1.64
N THR A 70 3.85 4.78 2.16
CA THR A 70 4.58 5.81 1.42
C THR A 70 5.31 5.23 0.21
N GLY A 71 5.91 4.03 0.34
CA GLY A 71 6.63 3.39 -0.76
C GLY A 71 5.74 3.04 -1.95
N LYS A 72 4.51 2.52 -1.72
CA LYS A 72 3.55 2.25 -2.80
C LYS A 72 2.99 3.55 -3.40
N ALA A 73 2.79 4.58 -2.57
CA ALA A 73 2.40 5.89 -3.07
C ALA A 73 3.43 6.41 -4.08
N LEU A 74 4.71 6.35 -3.72
CA LEU A 74 5.81 6.83 -4.54
C LEU A 74 5.96 6.08 -5.85
N GLN A 75 5.80 4.75 -5.85
CA GLN A 75 5.81 3.96 -7.08
C GLN A 75 4.73 4.41 -8.06
N VAL A 76 3.51 4.64 -7.57
CA VAL A 76 2.42 5.12 -8.42
C VAL A 76 2.66 6.56 -8.86
N ILE A 77 3.16 7.43 -8.00
CA ILE A 77 3.51 8.82 -8.34
C ILE A 77 4.56 8.84 -9.45
N GLN A 78 5.58 8.00 -9.36
CA GLN A 78 6.61 7.89 -10.38
C GLN A 78 6.01 7.45 -11.73
N GLN A 79 5.17 6.42 -11.74
CA GLN A 79 4.48 5.98 -12.96
C GLN A 79 3.62 7.09 -13.58
N LEU A 80 2.94 7.89 -12.74
CA LEU A 80 2.14 9.01 -13.22
C LEU A 80 3.01 10.14 -13.78
N PHE A 81 4.18 10.39 -13.21
CA PHE A 81 5.16 11.34 -13.78
C PHE A 81 5.64 10.90 -15.16
N GLU A 82 6.03 9.63 -15.30
CA GLU A 82 6.45 9.05 -16.57
C GLU A 82 5.35 9.20 -17.66
N ASN A 83 4.08 9.17 -17.24
CA ASN A 83 2.92 9.40 -18.10
C ASN A 83 2.47 10.88 -18.17
N GLN A 84 3.26 11.82 -17.65
CA GLN A 84 2.95 13.25 -17.63
C GLN A 84 1.64 13.61 -16.92
N VAL A 85 1.18 12.79 -15.98
CA VAL A 85 0.00 13.03 -15.15
C VAL A 85 0.41 13.71 -13.85
N LYS A 86 -0.31 14.78 -13.48
CA LYS A 86 -0.07 15.54 -12.25
C LYS A 86 -0.87 14.97 -11.09
N ILE A 87 -0.35 15.12 -9.88
CA ILE A 87 -1.06 14.72 -8.67
C ILE A 87 -1.19 15.94 -7.78
N ASN A 88 -2.40 16.23 -7.35
CA ASN A 88 -2.67 17.29 -6.37
C ASN A 88 -3.18 16.64 -5.07
N ILE A 89 -2.42 16.83 -4.00
CA ILE A 89 -2.76 16.38 -2.66
C ILE A 89 -3.19 17.62 -1.88
N LEU A 90 -4.49 17.76 -1.57
CA LEU A 90 -5.06 19.03 -1.11
C LEU A 90 -4.37 19.62 0.12
N ASN A 91 -3.84 18.79 1.01
CA ASN A 91 -3.11 19.24 2.20
C ASN A 91 -1.60 19.44 1.98
N MET A 92 -1.07 19.20 0.77
CA MET A 92 0.37 19.22 0.51
C MET A 92 0.75 19.98 -0.77
N GLY A 93 -0.20 20.17 -1.68
CA GLY A 93 0.01 20.83 -2.97
C GLY A 93 0.13 19.87 -4.15
N THR A 94 0.51 20.42 -5.29
CA THR A 94 0.66 19.67 -6.54
C THR A 94 2.06 19.08 -6.62
N ILE A 95 2.12 17.78 -6.94
CA ILE A 95 3.33 17.03 -7.23
C ILE A 95 3.31 16.73 -8.73
N ASP A 96 4.21 17.35 -9.46
CA ASP A 96 4.33 17.24 -10.92
C ASP A 96 5.82 17.22 -11.31
N ASP A 97 6.13 17.17 -12.58
CA ASP A 97 7.52 17.12 -13.08
C ASP A 97 8.22 18.49 -13.11
N THR A 98 7.80 19.43 -12.25
CA THR A 98 8.52 20.68 -12.00
C THR A 98 9.68 20.47 -11.01
N PRO A 99 10.67 21.37 -10.95
CA PRO A 99 11.75 21.30 -9.95
C PRO A 99 11.22 21.20 -8.51
N VAL A 100 10.14 21.91 -8.18
CA VAL A 100 9.51 21.86 -6.85
C VAL A 100 8.79 20.54 -6.63
N GLY A 101 8.04 20.04 -7.61
CA GLY A 101 7.37 18.74 -7.53
C GLY A 101 8.37 17.59 -7.38
N ARG A 102 9.49 17.61 -8.12
CA ARG A 102 10.60 16.65 -7.96
C ARG A 102 11.26 16.73 -6.59
N LEU A 103 11.44 17.92 -6.04
CA LEU A 103 11.96 18.08 -4.68
C LEU A 103 11.02 17.44 -3.65
N ILE A 104 9.73 17.73 -3.72
CA ILE A 104 8.70 17.14 -2.85
C ILE A 104 8.74 15.62 -2.96
N PHE A 105 8.73 15.07 -4.17
CA PHE A 105 8.83 13.63 -4.41
C PHE A 105 10.09 13.01 -3.80
N THR A 106 11.25 13.67 -3.94
CA THR A 106 12.52 13.21 -3.37
C THR A 106 12.48 13.18 -1.85
N VAL A 107 11.96 14.21 -1.21
CA VAL A 107 11.81 14.26 0.25
C VAL A 107 10.92 13.13 0.75
N PHE A 108 9.79 12.87 0.09
CA PHE A 108 8.91 11.75 0.47
C PHE A 108 9.55 10.40 0.23
N SER A 109 10.34 10.25 -0.84
CA SER A 109 11.07 9.02 -1.13
C SER A 109 12.10 8.73 -0.03
N ALA A 110 12.85 9.74 0.38
CA ALA A 110 13.80 9.63 1.49
C ALA A 110 13.10 9.28 2.81
N PHE A 111 11.97 9.90 3.09
CA PHE A 111 11.19 9.60 4.30
C PHE A 111 10.63 8.17 4.30
N ALA A 112 10.13 7.69 3.15
CA ALA A 112 9.64 6.32 3.01
C ALA A 112 10.76 5.29 3.20
N GLN A 113 11.97 5.59 2.73
CA GLN A 113 13.13 4.74 2.95
C GLN A 113 13.52 4.73 4.43
N PHE A 114 13.57 5.89 5.07
CA PHE A 114 13.82 6.00 6.50
C PHE A 114 12.81 5.20 7.35
N GLU A 115 11.50 5.33 7.08
CA GLU A 115 10.49 4.52 7.78
C GLU A 115 10.74 3.02 7.63
N ARG A 116 11.09 2.56 6.41
CA ARG A 116 11.41 1.16 6.16
C ARG A 116 12.61 0.69 6.96
N ASP A 117 13.68 1.49 6.95
CA ASP A 117 14.90 1.16 7.67
C ASP A 117 14.67 1.11 9.19
N MET A 118 13.87 2.04 9.72
CA MET A 118 13.47 2.04 11.13
C MET A 118 12.63 0.81 11.52
N ILE A 119 11.75 0.33 10.64
CA ILE A 119 10.98 -0.90 10.86
C ILE A 119 11.93 -2.12 10.90
N VAL A 120 12.91 -2.17 9.99
CA VAL A 120 13.91 -3.25 9.95
C VAL A 120 14.74 -3.25 11.24
N ILE A 121 15.27 -2.09 11.66
CA ILE A 121 16.06 -1.93 12.89
C ILE A 121 15.25 -2.41 14.11
N ARG A 122 14.04 -1.88 14.32
CA ARG A 122 13.18 -2.28 15.45
C ARG A 122 12.86 -3.78 15.43
N THR A 123 12.64 -4.34 14.24
CA THR A 123 12.38 -5.77 14.09
C THR A 123 13.60 -6.61 14.48
N GLN A 124 14.80 -6.21 14.08
CA GLN A 124 16.05 -6.89 14.43
C GLN A 124 16.36 -6.78 15.94
N GLU A 125 16.15 -5.60 16.53
CA GLU A 125 16.27 -5.40 17.97
C GLU A 125 15.28 -6.30 18.73
N GLY A 126 14.02 -6.34 18.35
CA GLY A 126 13.02 -7.21 18.94
C GLY A 126 13.36 -8.70 18.83
N LYS A 127 13.86 -9.14 17.66
CA LYS A 127 14.35 -10.51 17.48
C LYS A 127 15.57 -10.82 18.36
N SER A 128 16.52 -9.90 18.43
CA SER A 128 17.72 -10.03 19.28
C SER A 128 17.36 -10.13 20.75
N TYR A 129 16.43 -9.31 21.20
CA TYR A 129 15.88 -9.37 22.55
C TYR A 129 15.19 -10.71 22.83
N ALA A 130 14.32 -11.16 21.93
CA ALA A 130 13.60 -12.41 22.07
C ALA A 130 14.54 -13.63 22.11
N ARG A 131 15.60 -13.65 21.30
CA ARG A 131 16.64 -14.73 21.33
C ARG A 131 17.37 -14.79 22.67
N ARG A 132 17.64 -13.64 23.32
CA ARG A 132 18.35 -13.58 24.59
C ARG A 132 17.48 -14.00 25.78
N HIS A 133 16.17 -13.67 25.73
CA HIS A 133 15.26 -13.82 26.88
C HIS A 133 14.29 -14.98 26.75
N ASN A 134 14.16 -15.62 25.59
CA ASN A 134 13.28 -16.75 25.39
C ASN A 134 14.02 -17.93 24.74
N PRO A 135 14.43 -18.95 25.50
CA PRO A 135 15.11 -20.12 24.96
C PRO A 135 14.29 -20.91 23.92
N LYS A 136 12.96 -20.75 23.93
CA LYS A 136 12.05 -21.38 22.98
C LYS A 136 11.78 -20.52 21.74
N TYR A 137 12.39 -19.32 21.66
CA TYR A 137 12.19 -18.44 20.52
C TYR A 137 12.76 -19.07 19.25
N ARG A 138 11.94 -19.15 18.22
CA ARG A 138 12.34 -19.60 16.88
C ARG A 138 11.75 -18.62 15.85
N GLU A 139 12.53 -18.32 14.84
CA GLU A 139 12.05 -17.49 13.72
C GLU A 139 11.24 -18.33 12.73
N GLY A 140 10.31 -17.69 12.07
CA GLY A 140 9.47 -18.27 11.04
C GLY A 140 8.11 -18.76 11.54
N ARG A 141 7.37 -19.42 10.66
CA ARG A 141 6.05 -19.99 10.98
C ARG A 141 6.21 -21.19 11.92
N PRO A 142 5.45 -21.26 13.02
CA PRO A 142 5.44 -22.46 13.86
C PRO A 142 5.14 -23.71 13.04
N LYS A 143 5.84 -24.80 13.31
CA LYS A 143 5.54 -26.10 12.70
C LYS A 143 4.15 -26.55 13.15
N ILE A 144 3.26 -26.83 12.19
CA ILE A 144 1.90 -27.34 12.47
C ILE A 144 1.96 -28.81 12.86
N TYR A 145 2.92 -29.55 12.30
CA TYR A 145 3.10 -30.97 12.56
C TYR A 145 4.44 -31.24 13.22
N SER A 146 4.50 -32.26 14.09
CA SER A 146 5.75 -32.77 14.67
C SER A 146 6.65 -33.35 13.59
N ASP A 147 7.96 -33.35 13.84
CA ASP A 147 8.94 -33.95 12.92
C ASP A 147 8.66 -35.43 12.65
N GLU A 148 8.09 -36.16 13.62
CA GLU A 148 7.65 -37.54 13.48
C GLU A 148 6.51 -37.70 12.47
N LYS A 149 5.47 -36.85 12.57
CA LYS A 149 4.36 -36.86 11.60
C LYS A 149 4.83 -36.51 10.20
N ILE A 150 5.77 -35.59 10.06
CA ILE A 150 6.36 -35.25 8.76
C ILE A 150 7.13 -36.44 8.20
N ARG A 151 7.94 -37.17 9.02
CA ARG A 151 8.66 -38.36 8.59
C ARG A 151 7.71 -39.49 8.18
N GLN A 152 6.65 -39.71 8.93
CA GLN A 152 5.64 -40.73 8.61
C GLN A 152 4.96 -40.41 7.28
N ALA A 153 4.51 -39.15 7.07
CA ALA A 153 3.91 -38.73 5.82
C ALA A 153 4.88 -38.90 4.63
N TYR A 154 6.17 -38.59 4.82
CA TYR A 154 7.19 -38.79 3.81
C TYR A 154 7.39 -40.28 3.46
N GLN A 155 7.40 -41.16 4.46
CA GLN A 155 7.51 -42.63 4.25
C GLN A 155 6.28 -43.18 3.52
N LEU A 156 5.07 -42.71 3.86
CA LEU A 156 3.83 -43.13 3.19
C LEU A 156 3.81 -42.66 1.72
N TYR A 157 4.23 -41.41 1.47
CA TYR A 157 4.38 -40.91 0.12
C TYR A 157 5.33 -41.73 -0.75
N HIS A 158 6.47 -42.13 -0.22
CA HIS A 158 7.41 -43.01 -0.93
C HIS A 158 6.89 -44.43 -1.15
N LYS A 159 5.88 -44.87 -0.39
CA LYS A 159 5.18 -46.16 -0.61
C LYS A 159 4.04 -46.02 -1.64
N GLY A 160 3.88 -44.87 -2.28
CA GLY A 160 2.89 -44.62 -3.34
C GLY A 160 1.50 -44.24 -2.85
N LEU A 161 1.34 -43.92 -1.55
CA LEU A 161 0.09 -43.41 -1.02
C LEU A 161 -0.10 -41.92 -1.36
N THR A 162 -1.30 -41.52 -1.72
CA THR A 162 -1.63 -40.12 -2.10
C THR A 162 -2.20 -39.37 -0.90
N TYR A 163 -2.26 -38.03 -1.00
CA TYR A 163 -2.83 -37.13 0.04
C TYR A 163 -4.33 -37.38 0.34
N ARG A 164 -5.00 -38.27 -0.37
CA ARG A 164 -6.43 -38.62 -0.19
C ARG A 164 -6.66 -39.96 0.49
N GLU A 165 -5.61 -40.69 0.71
CA GLU A 165 -5.59 -41.98 1.43
C GLU A 165 -4.81 -41.84 2.74
#